data_6ef5c494c88b5d33562cce2a41c01c1c
#
_entry.id   6ef5c494c88b5d33562cce2a41c01c1c
#
_cell.length_a   1.000
_cell.length_b   1.000
_cell.length_c   1.000
_cell.angle_alpha   90.00
_cell.angle_beta   90.00
_cell.angle_gamma   90.00
#
_symmetry.space_group_name_H-M   'P 1'
#
loop_
_entity.id
_entity.type
_entity.pdbx_description
1 polymer ?
#
loop_
_entity_poly.entity_id
_entity_poly.type
_entity_poly.pdbx_seq_one_letter_code
_entity_poly.pdbx_strand_id
1 'polypeptide(L)'
;MRKKKPVKRGVLEGKRIALLAGPEFSDFQAYYLIQYLSEFGAEVVNLVIGWPGVAWKFTRPATSDVVTGTFGLPLDPIPTMLPGERYTSLTLQDPASLTAEMATEFDGLIVLGGHSADVLRADKAVTAFVGSAYENGAVVGALECGQMVLMSAGLCNGKNLTGYKVIQPFLKRLGNFQDVPVVRDGQLLTARDSDACAEFVREFSRIFDPGYKDDKQNVLEGHRVLIVAGQDFEDVELCVPAMELTWRGAEITLGTFSAPVVSRPPMLGLDVVMGNFGMSVPFQELRAERYPVVPLSELTPDGFDAILIPGAFCPWHCIEDGYVVELVKQFCEAGKIVAAICHGPLVLAAADLVDGKKIAGTPACGDDVVTMGATYNYDWPAVIDGNIITAREPDDVPEFLDAITEATLARRSPK
;
A
#
# COMPACT_ATOMS: atom_id res chain seq x y z
N MET A 1 -25.07 -2.19 5.95
CA MET A 1 -24.07 -1.59 6.85
C MET A 1 -22.99 -2.63 7.03
N ARG A 2 -21.77 -2.38 6.51
CA ARG A 2 -20.62 -3.23 6.74
C ARG A 2 -20.29 -3.21 8.23
N LYS A 3 -20.01 -4.36 8.81
CA LYS A 3 -19.51 -4.43 10.19
C LYS A 3 -18.05 -3.99 10.15
N LYS A 4 -17.68 -3.02 11.01
CA LYS A 4 -16.25 -2.72 11.21
C LYS A 4 -15.51 -4.02 11.51
N LYS A 5 -14.37 -4.25 10.82
CA LYS A 5 -13.47 -5.34 11.21
C LYS A 5 -13.10 -5.15 12.70
N PRO A 6 -13.11 -6.21 13.51
CA PRO A 6 -12.56 -6.11 14.84
C PRO A 6 -11.09 -5.70 14.70
N VAL A 7 -10.67 -4.65 15.43
CA VAL A 7 -9.26 -4.28 15.52
C VAL A 7 -8.52 -5.52 15.99
N LYS A 8 -7.56 -6.00 15.18
CA LYS A 8 -6.73 -7.15 15.60
C LYS A 8 -5.94 -6.75 16.84
N ARG A 9 -5.87 -7.67 17.80
CA ARG A 9 -4.95 -7.52 18.92
C ARG A 9 -3.53 -7.66 18.38
N GLY A 10 -2.76 -6.59 18.45
CA GLY A 10 -1.42 -6.53 17.89
C GLY A 10 -0.50 -5.70 18.76
N VAL A 11 0.74 -5.57 18.31
CA VAL A 11 1.81 -4.82 19.01
C VAL A 11 1.45 -3.35 19.26
N LEU A 12 0.54 -2.77 18.45
CA LEU A 12 0.07 -1.40 18.57
C LEU A 12 -1.35 -1.29 19.15
N GLU A 13 -1.86 -2.35 19.80
CA GLU A 13 -3.20 -2.30 20.41
C GLU A 13 -3.32 -1.14 21.42
N GLY A 14 -4.37 -0.35 21.25
CA GLY A 14 -4.63 0.82 22.09
C GLY A 14 -3.76 2.04 21.75
N LYS A 15 -2.96 1.99 20.69
CA LYS A 15 -2.16 3.12 20.20
C LYS A 15 -2.93 3.89 19.14
N ARG A 16 -2.93 5.22 19.26
CA ARG A 16 -3.54 6.14 18.31
C ARG A 16 -2.45 6.82 17.49
N ILE A 17 -2.42 6.55 16.18
CA ILE A 17 -1.35 6.97 15.28
C ILE A 17 -1.91 7.91 14.22
N ALA A 18 -1.38 9.14 14.14
CA ALA A 18 -1.71 10.08 13.09
C ALA A 18 -0.79 9.92 11.88
N LEU A 19 -1.38 9.88 10.68
CA LEU A 19 -0.67 10.07 9.42
C LEU A 19 -0.91 11.49 8.93
N LEU A 20 0.12 12.33 9.01
CA LEU A 20 0.06 13.74 8.63
C LEU A 20 0.33 13.88 7.13
N ALA A 21 -0.66 14.35 6.40
CA ALA A 21 -0.64 14.54 4.96
C ALA A 21 -1.16 15.92 4.54
N GLY A 22 -0.61 16.46 3.49
CA GLY A 22 -1.16 17.56 2.71
C GLY A 22 -1.41 17.14 1.27
N PRO A 23 -1.83 18.05 0.37
CA PRO A 23 -1.99 17.72 -1.05
C PRO A 23 -0.71 17.11 -1.65
N GLU A 24 -0.89 16.13 -2.54
CA GLU A 24 0.20 15.42 -3.22
C GLU A 24 1.14 14.64 -2.26
N PHE A 25 0.55 14.03 -1.24
CA PHE A 25 1.26 13.05 -0.42
C PHE A 25 1.64 11.81 -1.23
N SER A 26 2.60 11.02 -0.74
CA SER A 26 2.93 9.73 -1.36
C SER A 26 1.82 8.70 -1.12
N ASP A 27 1.15 8.29 -2.19
CA ASP A 27 0.09 7.28 -2.18
C ASP A 27 0.61 5.93 -1.67
N PHE A 28 1.80 5.51 -2.11
CA PHE A 28 2.44 4.27 -1.67
C PHE A 28 2.63 4.19 -0.17
N GLN A 29 3.12 5.29 0.44
CA GLN A 29 3.35 5.37 1.88
C GLN A 29 2.03 5.35 2.65
N ALA A 30 1.07 6.19 2.22
CA ALA A 30 -0.21 6.33 2.91
C ALA A 30 -0.93 4.98 3.02
N TYR A 31 -1.13 4.30 1.91
CA TYR A 31 -1.92 3.06 1.90
C TYR A 31 -1.20 1.89 2.52
N TYR A 32 0.13 1.80 2.34
CA TYR A 32 0.91 0.78 3.04
C TYR A 32 0.82 0.95 4.56
N LEU A 33 1.03 2.17 5.06
CA LEU A 33 1.00 2.46 6.50
C LEU A 33 -0.40 2.28 7.10
N ILE A 34 -1.46 2.74 6.41
CA ILE A 34 -2.84 2.53 6.85
C ILE A 34 -3.10 1.04 7.09
N GLN A 35 -2.75 0.19 6.14
CA GLN A 35 -3.02 -1.23 6.23
C GLN A 35 -2.21 -1.89 7.34
N TYR A 36 -0.91 -1.67 7.39
CA TYR A 36 -0.06 -2.41 8.33
C TYR A 36 -0.06 -1.85 9.76
N LEU A 37 -0.23 -0.55 9.95
CA LEU A 37 -0.44 -0.01 11.30
C LEU A 37 -1.76 -0.52 11.90
N SER A 38 -2.84 -0.53 11.10
CA SER A 38 -4.12 -1.08 11.55
C SER A 38 -4.09 -2.60 11.76
N GLU A 39 -3.36 -3.33 10.92
CA GLU A 39 -3.13 -4.77 11.09
C GLU A 39 -2.37 -5.07 12.39
N PHE A 40 -1.48 -4.18 12.81
CA PHE A 40 -0.75 -4.28 14.07
C PHE A 40 -1.55 -3.75 15.28
N GLY A 41 -2.79 -3.36 15.07
CA GLY A 41 -3.74 -3.01 16.13
C GLY A 41 -3.87 -1.52 16.43
N ALA A 42 -3.21 -0.63 15.69
CA ALA A 42 -3.33 0.81 15.90
C ALA A 42 -4.71 1.35 15.47
N GLU A 43 -5.19 2.36 16.18
CA GLU A 43 -6.18 3.30 15.67
C GLU A 43 -5.47 4.29 14.74
N VAL A 44 -5.68 4.15 13.43
CA VAL A 44 -5.06 5.02 12.42
C VAL A 44 -5.96 6.22 12.14
N VAL A 45 -5.39 7.41 12.25
CA VAL A 45 -6.06 8.68 11.94
C VAL A 45 -5.31 9.38 10.83
N ASN A 46 -5.92 9.49 9.65
CA ASN A 46 -5.37 10.35 8.60
C ASN A 46 -5.64 11.80 8.98
N LEU A 47 -4.61 12.51 9.37
CA LEU A 47 -4.66 13.94 9.68
C LEU A 47 -4.29 14.71 8.42
N VAL A 48 -5.32 15.14 7.71
CA VAL A 48 -5.21 15.69 6.37
C VAL A 48 -5.35 17.20 6.43
N ILE A 49 -4.35 17.92 5.90
CA ILE A 49 -4.37 19.37 5.83
C ILE A 49 -4.75 19.78 4.41
N GLY A 50 -5.97 20.31 4.26
CA GLY A 50 -6.44 20.93 3.04
C GLY A 50 -6.11 22.44 3.04
N TRP A 51 -5.66 22.98 1.90
CA TRP A 51 -5.53 24.41 1.72
C TRP A 51 -6.54 24.87 0.66
N PRO A 52 -7.70 25.40 1.04
CA PRO A 52 -8.62 25.98 0.08
C PRO A 52 -7.92 27.14 -0.64
N GLY A 53 -7.80 27.04 -1.96
CA GLY A 53 -7.17 28.06 -2.81
C GLY A 53 -5.70 27.84 -3.14
N VAL A 54 -5.01 26.86 -2.60
CA VAL A 54 -3.71 26.40 -3.09
C VAL A 54 -3.94 25.32 -4.15
N ALA A 55 -4.38 25.74 -5.33
CA ALA A 55 -4.36 24.87 -6.50
C ALA A 55 -2.91 24.77 -6.97
N TRP A 56 -2.25 23.66 -6.72
CA TRP A 56 -1.03 23.32 -7.44
C TRP A 56 -1.38 23.19 -8.92
N LYS A 57 -0.70 23.94 -9.76
CA LYS A 57 -1.04 24.12 -11.17
C LYS A 57 -0.93 22.84 -12.02
N PHE A 58 -0.50 21.73 -11.45
CA PHE A 58 -0.14 20.52 -12.18
C PHE A 58 -1.05 19.33 -11.91
N THR A 59 -1.80 19.33 -10.82
CA THR A 59 -2.78 18.32 -10.52
C THR A 59 -4.18 18.89 -10.60
N ARG A 60 -5.16 18.05 -10.80
CA ARG A 60 -6.57 18.34 -11.05
C ARG A 60 -7.07 19.59 -10.32
N PRO A 61 -7.90 20.44 -10.95
CA PRO A 61 -8.47 21.58 -10.26
C PRO A 61 -9.12 21.10 -8.96
N ALA A 62 -8.77 21.73 -7.86
CA ALA A 62 -9.35 21.46 -6.55
C ALA A 62 -10.84 21.89 -6.58
N THR A 63 -11.67 21.04 -7.17
CA THR A 63 -13.13 21.19 -7.18
C THR A 63 -13.79 20.44 -6.04
N SER A 64 -13.00 19.73 -5.22
CA SER A 64 -13.47 18.96 -4.08
C SER A 64 -12.66 19.29 -2.83
N ASP A 65 -13.28 19.22 -1.68
CA ASP A 65 -12.65 19.31 -0.35
C ASP A 65 -11.77 18.08 -0.05
N VAL A 66 -11.54 17.20 -1.03
CA VAL A 66 -10.81 15.94 -0.91
C VAL A 66 -9.34 16.18 -1.24
N VAL A 67 -8.46 15.89 -0.29
CA VAL A 67 -7.01 15.88 -0.49
C VAL A 67 -6.59 14.55 -1.10
N THR A 68 -5.87 14.64 -2.22
CA THR A 68 -5.38 13.46 -2.95
C THR A 68 -3.86 13.37 -2.92
N GLY A 69 -3.35 12.17 -3.05
CA GLY A 69 -1.93 11.90 -3.25
C GLY A 69 -1.45 12.30 -4.64
N THR A 70 -0.19 12.10 -4.91
CA THR A 70 0.49 12.42 -6.18
C THR A 70 -0.18 11.74 -7.37
N PHE A 71 -0.66 10.51 -7.19
CA PHE A 71 -1.36 9.74 -8.23
C PHE A 71 -2.88 9.89 -8.18
N GLY A 72 -3.40 10.58 -7.20
CA GLY A 72 -4.81 10.94 -7.12
C GLY A 72 -5.65 10.07 -6.18
N LEU A 73 -5.03 9.18 -5.40
CA LEU A 73 -5.72 8.43 -4.37
C LEU A 73 -6.12 9.38 -3.21
N PRO A 74 -7.39 9.38 -2.76
CA PRO A 74 -7.83 10.21 -1.65
C PRO A 74 -7.57 9.52 -0.31
N LEU A 75 -7.36 10.31 0.74
CA LEU A 75 -7.32 9.81 2.12
C LEU A 75 -8.67 9.81 2.82
N ASP A 76 -9.66 10.49 2.26
CA ASP A 76 -11.02 10.41 2.77
C ASP A 76 -11.67 9.08 2.35
N PRO A 77 -12.48 8.46 3.23
CA PRO A 77 -13.13 7.19 2.90
C PRO A 77 -14.03 7.33 1.68
N ILE A 78 -13.69 6.63 0.61
CA ILE A 78 -14.59 6.46 -0.54
C ILE A 78 -15.23 5.08 -0.43
N PRO A 79 -16.58 5.00 -0.42
CA PRO A 79 -17.29 3.73 -0.16
C PRO A 79 -16.95 2.58 -1.11
N THR A 80 -16.35 2.90 -2.26
CA THR A 80 -16.02 1.92 -3.31
C THR A 80 -14.56 1.48 -3.33
N MET A 81 -13.68 2.08 -2.49
CA MET A 81 -12.25 1.85 -2.58
C MET A 81 -11.60 1.40 -1.28
N LEU A 82 -11.65 2.25 -0.28
CA LEU A 82 -11.28 1.93 1.09
C LEU A 82 -12.46 2.34 1.97
N PRO A 83 -13.25 1.41 2.45
CA PRO A 83 -14.51 1.73 3.15
C PRO A 83 -14.32 2.34 4.53
N GLY A 84 -13.10 2.72 4.91
CA GLY A 84 -12.80 3.34 6.20
C GLY A 84 -12.97 2.39 7.38
N GLU A 85 -12.85 1.10 7.15
CA GLU A 85 -12.95 0.09 8.21
C GLU A 85 -11.68 0.06 9.06
N ARG A 86 -10.53 0.45 8.47
CA ARG A 86 -9.21 0.40 9.10
C ARG A 86 -8.72 1.75 9.64
N TYR A 87 -9.34 2.85 9.27
CA TYR A 87 -8.87 4.18 9.64
C TYR A 87 -10.01 5.19 9.76
N THR A 88 -9.70 6.34 10.35
CA THR A 88 -10.55 7.53 10.30
C THR A 88 -9.79 8.67 9.64
N SER A 89 -10.52 9.59 8.99
CA SER A 89 -9.91 10.79 8.42
C SER A 89 -10.43 12.03 9.11
N LEU A 90 -9.52 12.93 9.47
CA LEU A 90 -9.78 14.26 9.98
C LEU A 90 -9.18 15.27 9.02
N THR A 91 -10.00 15.86 8.19
CA THR A 91 -9.59 16.88 7.22
C THR A 91 -9.73 18.28 7.81
N LEU A 92 -8.62 18.98 7.95
CA LEU A 92 -8.55 20.35 8.46
C LEU A 92 -8.33 21.31 7.28
N GLN A 93 -9.27 22.22 7.08
CA GLN A 93 -9.19 23.25 6.01
C GLN A 93 -8.25 24.39 6.39
N ASP A 94 -7.97 24.57 7.68
CA ASP A 94 -7.06 25.58 8.20
C ASP A 94 -5.98 24.89 9.07
N PRO A 95 -4.69 24.98 8.69
CA PRO A 95 -3.60 24.45 9.50
C PRO A 95 -3.57 25.02 10.93
N ALA A 96 -4.09 26.24 11.17
CA ALA A 96 -4.18 26.84 12.50
C ALA A 96 -5.08 26.03 13.46
N SER A 97 -5.88 25.09 12.94
CA SER A 97 -6.66 24.15 13.77
C SER A 97 -5.80 23.08 14.43
N LEU A 98 -4.55 22.89 14.01
CA LEU A 98 -3.56 22.04 14.67
C LEU A 98 -3.08 22.71 15.96
N THR A 99 -3.46 22.17 17.10
CA THR A 99 -3.10 22.72 18.42
C THR A 99 -2.13 21.81 19.17
N ALA A 100 -1.37 22.37 20.11
CA ALA A 100 -0.53 21.59 21.01
C ALA A 100 -1.36 20.59 21.87
N GLU A 101 -2.62 20.92 22.18
CA GLU A 101 -3.52 20.03 22.88
C GLU A 101 -3.88 18.82 22.02
N MET A 102 -4.25 19.03 20.75
CA MET A 102 -4.51 17.94 19.81
C MET A 102 -3.29 17.00 19.65
N ALA A 103 -2.07 17.54 19.73
CA ALA A 103 -0.85 16.73 19.65
C ALA A 103 -0.73 15.71 20.80
N THR A 104 -1.40 15.93 21.94
CA THR A 104 -1.40 14.99 23.07
C THR A 104 -2.31 13.79 22.85
N GLU A 105 -3.17 13.83 21.84
CA GLU A 105 -4.11 12.75 21.55
C GLU A 105 -3.47 11.55 20.85
N PHE A 106 -2.24 11.71 20.37
CA PHE A 106 -1.57 10.70 19.55
C PHE A 106 -0.36 10.10 20.26
N ASP A 107 -0.28 8.77 20.28
CA ASP A 107 0.93 8.05 20.71
C ASP A 107 2.03 8.12 19.64
N GLY A 108 1.65 8.31 18.37
CA GLY A 108 2.58 8.45 17.25
C GLY A 108 2.07 9.39 16.19
N LEU A 109 3.02 10.06 15.52
CA LEU A 109 2.76 10.97 14.40
C LEU A 109 3.72 10.64 13.27
N ILE A 110 3.21 10.32 12.09
CA ILE A 110 4.00 9.97 10.92
C ILE A 110 3.74 11.00 9.83
N VAL A 111 4.79 11.68 9.39
CA VAL A 111 4.73 12.65 8.30
C VAL A 111 4.98 11.93 6.98
N LEU A 112 4.01 11.95 6.09
CA LEU A 112 4.14 11.36 4.77
C LEU A 112 5.05 12.19 3.86
N GLY A 113 5.70 11.52 2.93
CA GLY A 113 6.49 12.14 1.88
C GLY A 113 5.64 12.64 0.71
N GLY A 114 6.25 12.67 -0.47
CA GLY A 114 5.67 13.31 -1.65
C GLY A 114 5.82 14.82 -1.60
N HIS A 115 5.18 15.54 -2.51
CA HIS A 115 5.24 17.01 -2.56
C HIS A 115 4.55 17.67 -1.35
N SER A 116 3.66 16.96 -0.66
CA SER A 116 2.96 17.46 0.52
C SER A 116 3.93 17.95 1.60
N ALA A 117 5.09 17.31 1.73
CA ALA A 117 6.08 17.70 2.72
C ALA A 117 6.63 19.11 2.53
N ASP A 118 6.77 19.56 1.27
CA ASP A 118 7.24 20.92 0.97
C ASP A 118 6.20 21.98 1.34
N VAL A 119 4.93 21.67 1.16
CA VAL A 119 3.82 22.55 1.56
C VAL A 119 3.66 22.56 3.07
N LEU A 120 3.64 21.40 3.73
CA LEU A 120 3.47 21.24 5.16
C LEU A 120 4.57 21.98 5.94
N ARG A 121 5.83 21.88 5.52
CA ARG A 121 6.97 22.53 6.20
C ARG A 121 6.92 24.06 6.22
N ALA A 122 6.23 24.64 5.22
CA ALA A 122 6.11 26.09 5.09
C ALA A 122 5.16 26.69 6.12
N ASP A 123 4.26 25.89 6.68
CA ASP A 123 3.28 26.33 7.66
C ASP A 123 3.81 26.19 9.09
N LYS A 124 3.73 27.30 9.86
CA LYS A 124 4.24 27.34 11.24
C LYS A 124 3.37 26.56 12.22
N ALA A 125 2.05 26.46 11.97
CA ALA A 125 1.16 25.69 12.83
C ALA A 125 1.46 24.19 12.68
N VAL A 126 1.71 23.73 11.45
CA VAL A 126 2.11 22.35 11.18
C VAL A 126 3.43 22.00 11.86
N THR A 127 4.45 22.82 11.68
CA THR A 127 5.78 22.55 12.29
C THR A 127 5.76 22.64 13.81
N ALA A 128 4.96 23.54 14.37
CA ALA A 128 4.75 23.63 15.82
C ALA A 128 3.99 22.41 16.36
N PHE A 129 2.98 21.94 15.66
CA PHE A 129 2.23 20.73 16.02
C PHE A 129 3.14 19.49 16.07
N VAL A 130 3.98 19.30 15.03
CA VAL A 130 4.96 18.21 14.99
C VAL A 130 5.96 18.30 16.14
N GLY A 131 6.44 19.52 16.45
CA GLY A 131 7.30 19.77 17.61
C GLY A 131 6.61 19.41 18.93
N SER A 132 5.37 19.85 19.12
CA SER A 132 4.57 19.55 20.31
C SER A 132 4.31 18.05 20.48
N ALA A 133 4.01 17.34 19.40
CA ALA A 133 3.84 15.87 19.45
C ALA A 133 5.12 15.18 19.97
N TYR A 134 6.29 15.60 19.44
CA TYR A 134 7.58 15.09 19.90
C TYR A 134 7.85 15.43 21.38
N GLU A 135 7.63 16.67 21.80
CA GLU A 135 7.82 17.11 23.18
C GLU A 135 6.88 16.39 24.16
N ASN A 136 5.67 16.05 23.73
CA ASN A 136 4.70 15.29 24.53
C ASN A 136 5.02 13.78 24.58
N GLY A 137 6.10 13.32 23.95
CA GLY A 137 6.55 11.94 24.00
C GLY A 137 5.97 11.02 22.92
N ALA A 138 5.23 11.55 21.94
CA ALA A 138 4.80 10.77 20.81
C ALA A 138 5.99 10.26 19.98
N VAL A 139 5.88 9.08 19.42
CA VAL A 139 6.84 8.59 18.42
C VAL A 139 6.63 9.37 17.13
N VAL A 140 7.64 10.15 16.71
CA VAL A 140 7.54 10.96 15.50
C VAL A 140 8.31 10.28 14.37
N GLY A 141 7.60 9.95 13.31
CA GLY A 141 8.14 9.33 12.11
C GLY A 141 8.06 10.24 10.90
N ALA A 142 8.96 10.03 9.93
CA ALA A 142 8.86 10.68 8.62
C ALA A 142 9.50 9.81 7.54
N LEU A 143 8.89 9.80 6.36
CA LEU A 143 9.36 9.03 5.21
C LEU A 143 9.74 9.96 4.06
N GLU A 144 10.78 9.58 3.31
CA GLU A 144 11.22 10.21 2.07
C GLU A 144 11.52 11.72 2.24
N CYS A 145 10.66 12.61 1.69
CA CYS A 145 10.74 14.07 1.88
C CYS A 145 10.01 14.57 3.14
N GLY A 146 9.24 13.72 3.83
CA GLY A 146 8.58 14.06 5.11
C GLY A 146 9.54 14.62 6.17
N GLN A 147 10.82 14.23 6.12
CA GLN A 147 11.85 14.80 6.99
C GLN A 147 12.04 16.31 6.81
N MET A 148 11.60 16.89 5.70
CA MET A 148 11.63 18.34 5.52
C MET A 148 10.80 19.07 6.58
N VAL A 149 9.68 18.48 6.99
CA VAL A 149 8.83 18.99 8.07
C VAL A 149 9.57 18.89 9.41
N LEU A 150 10.22 17.73 9.67
CA LEU A 150 11.04 17.54 10.88
C LEU A 150 12.20 18.55 10.98
N MET A 151 12.84 18.84 9.82
CA MET A 151 13.90 19.86 9.74
C MET A 151 13.37 21.24 10.15
N SER A 152 12.19 21.62 9.61
CA SER A 152 11.56 22.90 9.92
C SER A 152 11.03 22.98 11.36
N ALA A 153 10.66 21.85 11.96
CA ALA A 153 10.33 21.73 13.38
C ALA A 153 11.57 21.67 14.31
N GLY A 154 12.80 21.69 13.76
CA GLY A 154 14.03 21.65 14.54
C GLY A 154 14.43 20.29 15.10
N LEU A 155 13.73 19.22 14.73
CA LEU A 155 13.90 17.88 15.30
C LEU A 155 15.08 17.09 14.73
N CYS A 156 15.73 17.59 13.67
CA CYS A 156 16.84 16.89 13.01
C CYS A 156 18.23 17.22 13.60
N ASN A 157 18.34 18.25 14.44
CA ASN A 157 19.64 18.74 14.91
C ASN A 157 20.35 17.72 15.81
N GLY A 158 21.53 17.29 15.38
CA GLY A 158 22.37 16.34 16.14
C GLY A 158 21.84 14.90 16.18
N LYS A 159 20.78 14.58 15.43
CA LYS A 159 20.14 13.28 15.39
C LYS A 159 20.76 12.33 14.35
N ASN A 160 20.61 11.02 14.57
CA ASN A 160 20.83 10.03 13.54
C ASN A 160 19.62 10.02 12.60
N LEU A 161 19.87 10.12 11.29
CA LEU A 161 18.81 10.33 10.29
C LEU A 161 19.09 9.60 8.99
N THR A 162 18.03 9.24 8.30
CA THR A 162 18.06 8.93 6.87
C THR A 162 16.99 9.75 6.14
N GLY A 163 17.01 9.78 4.83
CA GLY A 163 16.03 10.49 4.02
C GLY A 163 16.34 10.40 2.53
N TYR A 164 15.39 10.87 1.74
CA TYR A 164 15.46 10.79 0.30
C TYR A 164 16.67 11.55 -0.28
N LYS A 165 17.16 11.07 -1.42
CA LYS A 165 18.38 11.58 -2.06
C LYS A 165 18.41 13.10 -2.22
N VAL A 166 17.27 13.72 -2.52
CA VAL A 166 17.15 15.17 -2.74
C VAL A 166 17.44 15.98 -1.48
N ILE A 167 17.10 15.46 -0.30
CA ILE A 167 17.27 16.18 0.98
C ILE A 167 18.54 15.77 1.76
N GLN A 168 19.27 14.77 1.29
CA GLN A 168 20.51 14.31 1.94
C GLN A 168 21.51 15.44 2.26
N PRO A 169 21.78 16.41 1.35
CA PRO A 169 22.73 17.47 1.65
C PRO A 169 22.36 18.29 2.89
N PHE A 170 21.07 18.47 3.12
CA PHE A 170 20.57 19.22 4.28
C PHE A 170 20.63 18.37 5.54
N LEU A 171 20.23 17.11 5.49
CA LEU A 171 20.28 16.19 6.62
C LEU A 171 21.70 15.96 7.11
N LYS A 172 22.69 15.83 6.20
CA LYS A 172 24.12 15.71 6.52
C LYS A 172 24.66 16.93 7.25
N ARG A 173 24.06 18.10 7.05
CA ARG A 173 24.47 19.34 7.75
C ARG A 173 23.84 19.46 9.14
N LEU A 174 22.67 18.88 9.34
CA LEU A 174 21.92 18.98 10.61
C LEU A 174 22.27 17.88 11.59
N GLY A 175 22.55 16.67 11.12
CA GLY A 175 22.76 15.51 11.96
C GLY A 175 23.70 14.47 11.36
N ASN A 176 23.69 13.29 11.97
CA ASN A 176 24.46 12.14 11.52
C ASN A 176 23.63 11.35 10.49
N PHE A 177 23.82 11.70 9.21
CA PHE A 177 23.11 11.04 8.11
C PHE A 177 23.67 9.64 7.82
N GLN A 178 22.79 8.66 7.67
CA GLN A 178 23.07 7.28 7.30
C GLN A 178 22.26 6.91 6.05
N ASP A 179 22.91 6.41 5.02
CA ASP A 179 22.23 5.94 3.80
C ASP A 179 21.78 4.50 3.96
N VAL A 180 20.78 4.29 4.80
CA VAL A 180 20.15 3.01 5.09
C VAL A 180 18.62 3.17 5.00
N PRO A 181 17.85 2.09 4.84
CA PRO A 181 16.39 2.19 4.66
C PRO A 181 15.70 2.93 5.79
N VAL A 182 16.02 2.61 7.04
CA VAL A 182 15.37 3.18 8.24
C VAL A 182 16.43 3.52 9.30
N VAL A 183 16.26 4.66 9.97
CA VAL A 183 17.10 5.08 11.10
C VAL A 183 16.22 5.51 12.26
N ARG A 184 16.52 4.96 13.44
CA ARG A 184 15.90 5.34 14.71
C ARG A 184 16.86 6.16 15.58
N ASP A 185 16.36 7.24 16.18
CA ASP A 185 17.04 8.02 17.21
C ASP A 185 16.06 8.31 18.37
N GLY A 186 16.01 7.41 19.33
CA GLY A 186 15.03 7.46 20.42
C GLY A 186 13.61 7.26 19.93
N GLN A 187 12.77 8.29 20.09
CA GLN A 187 11.39 8.33 19.59
C GLN A 187 11.27 8.94 18.18
N LEU A 188 12.38 9.32 17.56
CA LEU A 188 12.40 9.78 16.17
C LEU A 188 12.73 8.62 15.24
N LEU A 189 11.94 8.46 14.18
CA LEU A 189 12.14 7.42 13.18
C LEU A 189 12.11 8.05 11.79
N THR A 190 13.11 7.76 10.96
CA THR A 190 13.17 8.26 9.59
C THR A 190 13.33 7.11 8.61
N ALA A 191 12.66 7.17 7.45
CA ALA A 191 12.83 6.24 6.36
C ALA A 191 13.30 6.95 5.10
N ARG A 192 14.15 6.27 4.32
CA ARG A 192 14.81 6.85 3.16
C ARG A 192 13.86 7.13 2.00
N ASP A 193 12.97 6.19 1.71
CA ASP A 193 12.10 6.17 0.54
C ASP A 193 10.86 5.31 0.80
N SER A 194 9.94 5.23 -0.19
CA SER A 194 8.72 4.44 -0.08
C SER A 194 8.99 2.93 -0.03
N ASP A 195 10.09 2.46 -0.62
CA ASP A 195 10.53 1.05 -0.51
C ASP A 195 10.81 0.61 0.93
N ALA A 196 11.07 1.56 1.82
CA ALA A 196 11.36 1.30 3.23
C ALA A 196 10.11 1.20 4.12
N CYS A 197 8.89 1.34 3.59
CA CYS A 197 7.65 1.34 4.38
C CYS A 197 7.49 0.09 5.24
N ALA A 198 7.82 -1.09 4.68
CA ALA A 198 7.70 -2.34 5.41
C ALA A 198 8.64 -2.42 6.63
N GLU A 199 9.89 -2.01 6.47
CA GLU A 199 10.84 -1.94 7.57
C GLU A 199 10.46 -0.84 8.57
N PHE A 200 10.01 0.31 8.05
CA PHE A 200 9.61 1.44 8.88
C PHE A 200 8.49 1.09 9.84
N VAL A 201 7.41 0.45 9.39
CA VAL A 201 6.28 0.12 10.26
C VAL A 201 6.66 -0.88 11.34
N ARG A 202 7.59 -1.82 11.05
CA ARG A 202 8.12 -2.79 12.02
C ARG A 202 9.01 -2.11 13.06
N GLU A 203 9.93 -1.23 12.62
CA GLU A 203 10.75 -0.44 13.54
C GLU A 203 9.91 0.52 14.38
N PHE A 204 8.89 1.15 13.79
CA PHE A 204 7.93 1.97 14.52
C PHE A 204 7.23 1.17 15.63
N SER A 205 6.79 -0.03 15.33
CA SER A 205 6.16 -0.94 16.30
C SER A 205 7.12 -1.36 17.43
N ARG A 206 8.40 -1.60 17.12
CA ARG A 206 9.45 -1.93 18.12
C ARG A 206 9.76 -0.78 19.09
N ILE A 207 9.36 0.45 18.78
CA ILE A 207 9.50 1.56 19.73
C ILE A 207 8.49 1.39 20.88
N PHE A 208 7.29 0.89 20.58
CA PHE A 208 6.26 0.63 21.59
C PHE A 208 6.46 -0.71 22.30
N ASP A 209 6.92 -1.71 21.59
CA ASP A 209 7.26 -3.03 22.15
C ASP A 209 8.64 -3.50 21.64
N PRO A 210 9.72 -3.28 22.41
CA PRO A 210 11.07 -3.72 22.03
C PRO A 210 11.22 -5.24 21.88
N GLY A 211 10.27 -6.03 22.39
CA GLY A 211 10.21 -7.47 22.25
C GLY A 211 9.57 -7.94 20.96
N TYR A 212 8.91 -7.05 20.22
CA TYR A 212 8.20 -7.38 18.99
C TYR A 212 9.16 -7.92 17.93
N LYS A 213 8.82 -9.08 17.40
CA LYS A 213 9.48 -9.71 16.26
C LYS A 213 8.41 -10.03 15.21
N ASP A 214 8.65 -9.58 13.98
CA ASP A 214 7.89 -10.05 12.84
C ASP A 214 8.64 -11.23 12.22
N ASP A 215 8.03 -12.39 12.24
CA ASP A 215 8.61 -13.66 11.77
C ASP A 215 8.42 -13.84 10.26
N LYS A 216 7.81 -12.87 9.57
CA LYS A 216 7.54 -12.94 8.13
C LYS A 216 8.66 -12.37 7.26
N GLN A 217 9.66 -11.72 7.84
CA GLN A 217 10.79 -11.18 7.07
C GLN A 217 11.58 -12.31 6.38
N ASN A 218 11.78 -12.18 5.07
CA ASN A 218 12.55 -13.11 4.22
C ASN A 218 12.04 -14.57 4.20
N VAL A 219 10.81 -14.85 4.69
CA VAL A 219 10.27 -16.23 4.68
C VAL A 219 10.02 -16.76 3.28
N LEU A 220 9.86 -15.86 2.29
CA LEU A 220 9.68 -16.19 0.88
C LEU A 220 10.99 -16.09 0.07
N GLU A 221 12.15 -16.07 0.70
CA GLU A 221 13.42 -16.04 -0.01
C GLU A 221 13.54 -17.20 -1.01
N GLY A 222 13.88 -16.86 -2.26
CA GLY A 222 13.97 -17.79 -3.37
C GLY A 222 12.61 -18.17 -3.99
N HIS A 223 11.51 -17.53 -3.60
CA HIS A 223 10.22 -17.64 -4.28
C HIS A 223 10.01 -16.47 -5.25
N ARG A 224 9.31 -16.74 -6.34
CA ARG A 224 9.05 -15.77 -7.40
C ARG A 224 7.54 -15.62 -7.60
N VAL A 225 7.07 -14.37 -7.57
CA VAL A 225 5.65 -14.03 -7.72
C VAL A 225 5.47 -13.13 -8.94
N LEU A 226 4.57 -13.53 -9.83
CA LEU A 226 4.10 -12.73 -10.94
C LEU A 226 2.86 -11.95 -10.50
N ILE A 227 2.88 -10.62 -10.61
CA ILE A 227 1.70 -9.79 -10.40
C ILE A 227 1.23 -9.27 -11.75
N VAL A 228 -0.03 -9.51 -12.08
CA VAL A 228 -0.64 -9.01 -13.31
C VAL A 228 -0.89 -7.52 -13.18
N ALA A 229 -0.28 -6.75 -14.06
CA ALA A 229 -0.41 -5.30 -14.14
C ALA A 229 -1.04 -4.92 -15.49
N GLY A 230 -2.33 -5.21 -15.63
CA GLY A 230 -3.12 -4.79 -16.78
C GLY A 230 -3.67 -3.38 -16.60
N GLN A 231 -4.10 -2.75 -17.69
CA GLN A 231 -4.70 -1.42 -17.64
C GLN A 231 -5.86 -1.35 -16.62
N ASP A 232 -5.99 -0.22 -15.92
CA ASP A 232 -7.01 0.03 -14.89
C ASP A 232 -6.99 -0.98 -13.72
N PHE A 233 -5.81 -1.47 -13.33
CA PHE A 233 -5.65 -2.28 -12.11
C PHE A 233 -6.05 -1.48 -10.85
N GLU A 234 -6.40 -2.16 -9.78
CA GLU A 234 -6.59 -1.51 -8.48
C GLU A 234 -5.22 -1.20 -7.86
N ASP A 235 -4.98 0.08 -7.59
CA ASP A 235 -3.64 0.62 -7.25
C ASP A 235 -3.08 0.02 -5.95
N VAL A 236 -3.91 -0.09 -4.89
CA VAL A 236 -3.50 -0.62 -3.59
C VAL A 236 -3.25 -2.13 -3.67
N GLU A 237 -4.08 -2.85 -4.42
CA GLU A 237 -4.01 -4.31 -4.59
C GLU A 237 -2.82 -4.76 -5.44
N LEU A 238 -2.14 -3.81 -6.09
CA LEU A 238 -0.90 -4.07 -6.80
C LEU A 238 0.31 -3.58 -6.02
N CYS A 239 0.32 -2.32 -5.56
CA CYS A 239 1.51 -1.72 -4.95
C CYS A 239 1.82 -2.31 -3.56
N VAL A 240 0.81 -2.48 -2.69
CA VAL A 240 1.04 -3.03 -1.34
C VAL A 240 1.52 -4.48 -1.38
N PRO A 241 0.91 -5.38 -2.19
CA PRO A 241 1.46 -6.71 -2.41
C PRO A 241 2.90 -6.70 -2.94
N ALA A 242 3.22 -5.86 -3.92
CA ALA A 242 4.58 -5.78 -4.44
C ALA A 242 5.60 -5.41 -3.35
N MET A 243 5.30 -4.40 -2.52
CA MET A 243 6.16 -3.95 -1.44
C MET A 243 6.30 -4.99 -0.32
N GLU A 244 5.18 -5.54 0.14
CA GLU A 244 5.16 -6.46 1.27
C GLU A 244 5.76 -7.83 0.92
N LEU A 245 5.41 -8.40 -0.23
CA LEU A 245 5.99 -9.68 -0.66
C LEU A 245 7.50 -9.56 -0.89
N THR A 246 7.97 -8.41 -1.41
CA THR A 246 9.41 -8.14 -1.51
C THR A 246 10.08 -8.08 -0.14
N TRP A 247 9.45 -7.45 0.85
CA TRP A 247 9.96 -7.45 2.23
C TRP A 247 9.96 -8.87 2.84
N ARG A 248 8.98 -9.70 2.49
CA ARG A 248 8.94 -11.12 2.86
C ARG A 248 9.98 -11.97 2.11
N GLY A 249 10.74 -11.38 1.18
CA GLY A 249 11.85 -12.02 0.47
C GLY A 249 11.50 -12.57 -0.92
N ALA A 250 10.27 -12.41 -1.40
CA ALA A 250 9.91 -12.84 -2.75
C ALA A 250 10.52 -11.93 -3.82
N GLU A 251 10.90 -12.53 -4.95
CA GLU A 251 11.23 -11.80 -6.18
C GLU A 251 9.92 -11.50 -6.94
N ILE A 252 9.65 -10.21 -7.16
CA ILE A 252 8.43 -9.76 -7.84
C ILE A 252 8.72 -9.46 -9.30
N THR A 253 7.84 -9.93 -10.19
CA THR A 253 7.79 -9.50 -11.59
C THR A 253 6.40 -8.92 -11.86
N LEU A 254 6.35 -7.74 -12.47
CA LEU A 254 5.12 -7.11 -12.92
C LEU A 254 4.88 -7.49 -14.38
N GLY A 255 3.87 -8.30 -14.61
CA GLY A 255 3.50 -8.74 -15.95
C GLY A 255 2.48 -7.79 -16.57
N THR A 256 2.85 -7.11 -17.66
CA THR A 256 2.00 -6.10 -18.30
C THR A 256 1.37 -6.60 -19.59
N PHE A 257 0.20 -6.07 -19.90
CA PHE A 257 -0.42 -6.17 -21.22
C PHE A 257 -1.21 -4.90 -21.53
N SER A 258 -1.35 -4.59 -22.82
CA SER A 258 -2.14 -3.47 -23.29
C SER A 258 -3.54 -3.96 -23.63
N ALA A 259 -4.55 -3.42 -22.98
CA ALA A 259 -5.94 -3.71 -23.33
C ALA A 259 -6.30 -3.10 -24.70
N PRO A 260 -7.10 -3.82 -25.54
CA PRO A 260 -7.48 -3.30 -26.84
C PRO A 260 -8.43 -2.09 -26.74
N VAL A 261 -9.13 -1.93 -25.63
CA VAL A 261 -9.99 -0.78 -25.34
C VAL A 261 -9.44 -0.06 -24.12
N VAL A 262 -8.82 1.07 -24.34
CA VAL A 262 -8.26 1.90 -23.26
C VAL A 262 -9.35 2.81 -22.74
N SER A 263 -9.79 2.64 -21.51
CA SER A 263 -10.75 3.55 -20.84
C SER A 263 -10.17 4.96 -20.66
N ARG A 264 -8.84 5.07 -20.66
CA ARG A 264 -8.10 6.34 -20.71
C ARG A 264 -7.03 6.24 -21.79
N PRO A 265 -6.91 7.23 -22.69
CA PRO A 265 -5.83 7.24 -23.66
C PRO A 265 -4.48 7.24 -22.91
N PRO A 266 -3.50 6.43 -23.35
CA PRO A 266 -2.18 6.44 -22.75
C PRO A 266 -1.62 7.86 -22.81
N MET A 267 -1.23 8.37 -21.65
CA MET A 267 -0.57 9.68 -21.62
C MET A 267 0.76 9.55 -22.35
N LEU A 268 0.83 10.18 -23.55
CA LEU A 268 2.06 10.46 -24.27
C LEU A 268 2.82 9.25 -24.88
N GLY A 269 2.14 8.19 -25.32
CA GLY A 269 2.79 7.13 -26.12
C GLY A 269 3.93 6.42 -25.38
N LEU A 270 3.90 6.38 -24.07
CA LEU A 270 4.79 5.60 -23.24
C LEU A 270 4.20 4.20 -23.03
N ASP A 271 5.05 3.19 -23.03
CA ASP A 271 4.69 1.83 -22.64
C ASP A 271 4.43 1.75 -21.12
N VAL A 272 3.44 2.51 -20.66
CA VAL A 272 3.07 2.64 -19.26
C VAL A 272 1.65 2.14 -19.08
N VAL A 273 1.49 1.17 -18.19
CA VAL A 273 0.18 0.73 -17.73
C VAL A 273 -0.23 1.58 -16.53
N MET A 274 -1.48 2.02 -16.51
CA MET A 274 -2.00 2.88 -15.46
C MET A 274 -3.04 2.15 -14.62
N GLY A 275 -2.96 2.31 -13.31
CA GLY A 275 -3.99 1.91 -12.37
C GLY A 275 -5.24 2.78 -12.46
N ASN A 276 -6.31 2.33 -11.84
CA ASN A 276 -7.61 3.00 -11.86
C ASN A 276 -7.55 4.41 -11.22
N PHE A 277 -6.64 4.62 -10.28
CA PHE A 277 -6.42 5.91 -9.61
C PHE A 277 -5.20 6.67 -10.10
N GLY A 278 -4.38 6.06 -10.93
CA GLY A 278 -3.32 6.75 -11.65
C GLY A 278 -1.90 6.33 -11.27
N MET A 279 -1.70 5.33 -10.40
CA MET A 279 -0.38 4.71 -10.27
C MET A 279 0.07 4.15 -11.60
N SER A 280 1.34 4.28 -11.91
CA SER A 280 1.91 3.77 -13.16
C SER A 280 2.77 2.53 -12.93
N VAL A 281 2.79 1.64 -13.90
CA VAL A 281 3.78 0.57 -14.02
C VAL A 281 4.57 0.80 -15.29
N PRO A 282 5.90 0.99 -15.22
CA PRO A 282 6.79 0.92 -14.04
C PRO A 282 6.44 1.91 -12.92
N PHE A 283 6.68 1.50 -11.67
CA PHE A 283 6.48 2.37 -10.52
C PHE A 283 7.41 3.59 -10.55
N GLN A 284 6.87 4.77 -10.24
CA GLN A 284 7.63 6.02 -10.23
C GLN A 284 8.30 6.31 -8.87
N GLU A 285 7.66 5.93 -7.77
CA GLU A 285 8.16 6.21 -6.41
C GLU A 285 8.96 5.05 -5.79
N LEU A 286 8.89 3.85 -6.37
CA LEU A 286 9.65 2.68 -5.94
C LEU A 286 10.85 2.45 -6.85
N ARG A 287 11.84 1.73 -6.35
CA ARG A 287 13.03 1.38 -7.12
C ARG A 287 12.66 0.40 -8.22
N ALA A 288 12.70 0.85 -9.47
CA ALA A 288 12.29 0.07 -10.63
C ALA A 288 13.06 -1.26 -10.75
N GLU A 289 14.33 -1.30 -10.33
CA GLU A 289 15.14 -2.52 -10.34
C GLU A 289 14.63 -3.62 -9.42
N ARG A 290 13.80 -3.30 -8.42
CA ARG A 290 13.17 -4.29 -7.53
C ARG A 290 11.92 -4.91 -8.11
N TYR A 291 11.35 -4.28 -9.14
CA TYR A 291 10.07 -4.66 -9.73
C TYR A 291 10.19 -4.71 -11.27
N PRO A 292 10.91 -5.71 -11.82
CA PRO A 292 11.02 -5.88 -13.27
C PRO A 292 9.66 -5.90 -13.93
N VAL A 293 9.51 -5.15 -15.01
CA VAL A 293 8.30 -5.08 -15.82
C VAL A 293 8.54 -5.86 -17.12
N VAL A 294 7.69 -6.86 -17.38
CA VAL A 294 7.81 -7.76 -18.52
C VAL A 294 6.45 -7.93 -19.20
N PRO A 295 6.37 -7.89 -20.53
CA PRO A 295 5.12 -8.23 -21.21
C PRO A 295 4.64 -9.63 -20.84
N LEU A 296 3.38 -9.78 -20.46
CA LEU A 296 2.81 -11.10 -20.09
C LEU A 296 2.99 -12.14 -21.18
N SER A 297 2.93 -11.73 -22.46
CA SER A 297 3.13 -12.62 -23.61
C SER A 297 4.53 -13.28 -23.67
N GLU A 298 5.49 -12.78 -22.89
CA GLU A 298 6.84 -13.36 -22.79
C GLU A 298 6.98 -14.28 -21.58
N LEU A 299 5.94 -14.40 -20.74
CA LEU A 299 5.97 -15.11 -19.47
C LEU A 299 5.19 -16.44 -19.54
N THR A 300 5.70 -17.42 -18.82
CA THR A 300 5.06 -18.72 -18.61
C THR A 300 5.07 -19.06 -17.13
N PRO A 301 4.31 -20.08 -16.66
CA PRO A 301 4.38 -20.50 -15.26
C PRO A 301 5.78 -20.92 -14.81
N ASP A 302 6.67 -21.30 -15.74
CA ASP A 302 8.02 -21.74 -15.41
C ASP A 302 8.80 -20.61 -14.74
N GLY A 303 9.38 -20.93 -13.61
CA GLY A 303 10.16 -19.96 -12.84
C GLY A 303 9.35 -19.07 -11.88
N PHE A 304 8.03 -19.25 -11.77
CA PHE A 304 7.20 -18.60 -10.75
C PHE A 304 6.59 -19.64 -9.80
N ASP A 305 6.31 -19.23 -8.56
CA ASP A 305 5.60 -20.02 -7.56
C ASP A 305 4.14 -19.60 -7.46
N ALA A 306 3.84 -18.33 -7.79
CA ALA A 306 2.49 -17.78 -7.72
C ALA A 306 2.25 -16.74 -8.83
N ILE A 307 0.97 -16.60 -9.22
CA ILE A 307 0.43 -15.46 -9.98
C ILE A 307 -0.62 -14.75 -9.12
N LEU A 308 -0.59 -13.41 -9.11
CA LEU A 308 -1.54 -12.55 -8.40
C LEU A 308 -2.27 -11.65 -9.40
N ILE A 309 -3.61 -11.63 -9.30
CA ILE A 309 -4.49 -10.86 -10.16
C ILE A 309 -5.18 -9.79 -9.27
N PRO A 310 -4.87 -8.48 -9.43
CA PRO A 310 -5.57 -7.40 -8.76
C PRO A 310 -6.96 -7.17 -9.35
N GLY A 311 -7.75 -6.33 -8.69
CA GLY A 311 -9.10 -5.99 -9.10
C GLY A 311 -9.22 -4.74 -9.95
N ALA A 312 -10.23 -3.92 -9.62
CA ALA A 312 -10.79 -2.84 -10.41
C ALA A 312 -11.24 -3.31 -11.81
N PHE A 313 -10.91 -2.63 -12.90
CA PHE A 313 -11.31 -3.02 -14.26
C PHE A 313 -10.31 -3.95 -14.97
N CYS A 314 -9.11 -4.11 -14.43
CA CYS A 314 -8.08 -4.99 -14.99
C CYS A 314 -8.60 -6.42 -15.27
N PRO A 315 -9.38 -7.09 -14.39
CA PRO A 315 -9.95 -8.41 -14.66
C PRO A 315 -10.80 -8.48 -15.91
N TRP A 316 -11.57 -7.43 -16.22
CA TRP A 316 -12.37 -7.39 -17.44
C TRP A 316 -11.50 -7.35 -18.70
N HIS A 317 -10.43 -6.54 -18.66
CA HIS A 317 -9.44 -6.51 -19.76
C HIS A 317 -8.71 -7.85 -19.90
N CYS A 318 -8.42 -8.53 -18.79
CA CYS A 318 -7.84 -9.88 -18.81
C CYS A 318 -8.75 -10.90 -19.50
N ILE A 319 -10.06 -10.81 -19.27
CA ILE A 319 -11.06 -11.71 -19.88
C ILE A 319 -11.24 -11.38 -21.36
N GLU A 320 -11.32 -10.10 -21.72
CA GLU A 320 -11.46 -9.65 -23.10
C GLU A 320 -10.26 -10.06 -23.97
N ASP A 321 -9.05 -9.90 -23.48
CA ASP A 321 -7.82 -10.31 -24.16
C ASP A 321 -7.69 -11.85 -24.26
N GLY A 322 -8.15 -12.56 -23.24
CA GLY A 322 -8.14 -14.02 -23.16
C GLY A 322 -6.77 -14.63 -22.84
N TYR A 323 -5.65 -13.96 -23.09
CA TYR A 323 -4.32 -14.48 -22.82
C TYR A 323 -4.08 -14.71 -21.32
N VAL A 324 -4.49 -13.76 -20.47
CA VAL A 324 -4.35 -13.88 -19.01
C VAL A 324 -5.19 -15.03 -18.47
N VAL A 325 -6.37 -15.25 -19.03
CA VAL A 325 -7.24 -16.41 -18.67
C VAL A 325 -6.53 -17.73 -18.92
N GLU A 326 -5.89 -17.86 -20.09
CA GLU A 326 -5.13 -19.05 -20.45
C GLU A 326 -3.88 -19.22 -19.58
N LEU A 327 -3.15 -18.13 -19.31
CA LEU A 327 -1.97 -18.13 -18.43
C LEU A 327 -2.35 -18.61 -17.02
N VAL A 328 -3.46 -18.13 -16.47
CA VAL A 328 -3.99 -18.52 -15.15
C VAL A 328 -4.32 -20.03 -15.11
N LYS A 329 -4.94 -20.58 -16.18
CA LYS A 329 -5.14 -22.04 -16.31
C LYS A 329 -3.82 -22.80 -16.24
N GLN A 330 -2.82 -22.37 -16.98
CA GLN A 330 -1.49 -22.99 -17.00
C GLN A 330 -0.82 -22.94 -15.61
N PHE A 331 -0.92 -21.82 -14.87
CA PHE A 331 -0.44 -21.76 -13.48
C PHE A 331 -1.16 -22.78 -12.60
N CYS A 332 -2.48 -22.88 -12.71
CA CYS A 332 -3.27 -23.83 -11.93
C CYS A 332 -2.91 -25.29 -12.25
N GLU A 333 -2.79 -25.65 -13.53
CA GLU A 333 -2.42 -26.99 -14.02
C GLU A 333 -0.99 -27.37 -13.60
N ALA A 334 -0.07 -26.40 -13.60
CA ALA A 334 1.28 -26.59 -13.09
C ALA A 334 1.34 -26.72 -11.55
N GLY A 335 0.17 -26.68 -10.88
CA GLY A 335 0.08 -26.73 -9.42
C GLY A 335 0.62 -25.50 -8.73
N LYS A 336 0.83 -24.39 -9.40
CA LYS A 336 1.26 -23.12 -8.84
C LYS A 336 0.13 -22.42 -8.09
N ILE A 337 0.47 -21.44 -7.27
CA ILE A 337 -0.54 -20.63 -6.59
C ILE A 337 -1.16 -19.65 -7.57
N VAL A 338 -2.48 -19.59 -7.55
CA VAL A 338 -3.29 -18.63 -8.28
C VAL A 338 -4.05 -17.79 -7.28
N ALA A 339 -3.64 -16.54 -7.13
CA ALA A 339 -4.18 -15.60 -6.16
C ALA A 339 -4.96 -14.49 -6.86
N ALA A 340 -6.16 -14.16 -6.37
CA ALA A 340 -7.01 -13.13 -6.96
C ALA A 340 -7.77 -12.35 -5.89
N ILE A 341 -7.85 -11.03 -6.04
CA ILE A 341 -8.51 -10.16 -5.07
C ILE A 341 -9.56 -9.27 -5.75
N CYS A 342 -10.59 -8.87 -5.02
CA CYS A 342 -11.63 -7.92 -5.44
C CYS A 342 -12.44 -8.45 -6.65
N HIS A 343 -12.24 -7.88 -7.85
CA HIS A 343 -12.80 -8.38 -9.10
C HIS A 343 -11.94 -9.49 -9.76
N GLY A 344 -10.73 -9.72 -9.26
CA GLY A 344 -9.80 -10.75 -9.77
C GLY A 344 -10.42 -12.14 -9.92
N PRO A 345 -11.29 -12.62 -9.00
CA PRO A 345 -11.98 -13.90 -9.12
C PRO A 345 -12.80 -14.08 -10.40
N LEU A 346 -13.19 -13.01 -11.11
CA LEU A 346 -13.84 -13.11 -12.42
C LEU A 346 -12.92 -13.77 -13.46
N VAL A 347 -11.61 -13.52 -13.39
CA VAL A 347 -10.63 -14.19 -14.29
C VAL A 347 -10.57 -15.69 -13.99
N LEU A 348 -10.66 -16.08 -12.71
CA LEU A 348 -10.71 -17.48 -12.30
C LEU A 348 -12.00 -18.16 -12.80
N ALA A 349 -13.13 -17.45 -12.74
CA ALA A 349 -14.40 -17.94 -13.27
C ALA A 349 -14.34 -18.12 -14.79
N ALA A 350 -13.80 -17.14 -15.52
CA ALA A 350 -13.58 -17.25 -16.96
C ALA A 350 -12.60 -18.38 -17.36
N ALA A 351 -11.71 -18.74 -16.43
CA ALA A 351 -10.78 -19.86 -16.58
C ALA A 351 -11.37 -21.24 -16.19
N ASP A 352 -12.64 -21.33 -15.81
CA ASP A 352 -13.31 -22.55 -15.32
C ASP A 352 -12.65 -23.15 -14.05
N LEU A 353 -12.06 -22.30 -13.20
CA LEU A 353 -11.29 -22.73 -12.02
C LEU A 353 -12.06 -22.64 -10.70
N VAL A 354 -13.31 -22.16 -10.73
CA VAL A 354 -14.08 -21.87 -9.50
C VAL A 354 -15.12 -22.93 -9.15
N ASP A 355 -15.42 -23.87 -10.03
CA ASP A 355 -16.44 -24.91 -9.79
C ASP A 355 -16.08 -25.74 -8.54
N GLY A 356 -17.03 -25.85 -7.62
CA GLY A 356 -16.87 -26.53 -6.34
C GLY A 356 -15.90 -25.84 -5.34
N LYS A 357 -15.36 -24.67 -5.66
CA LYS A 357 -14.40 -23.94 -4.83
C LYS A 357 -15.07 -22.94 -3.90
N LYS A 358 -14.39 -22.63 -2.79
CA LYS A 358 -14.74 -21.50 -1.92
C LYS A 358 -14.03 -20.27 -2.45
N ILE A 359 -14.80 -19.22 -2.72
CA ILE A 359 -14.31 -17.99 -3.34
C ILE A 359 -14.72 -16.78 -2.48
N ALA A 360 -13.74 -15.93 -2.14
CA ALA A 360 -13.95 -14.57 -1.67
C ALA A 360 -13.75 -13.59 -2.84
N GLY A 361 -14.41 -12.45 -2.80
CA GLY A 361 -14.28 -11.40 -3.81
C GLY A 361 -15.19 -10.23 -3.47
N THR A 362 -15.13 -9.15 -4.25
CA THR A 362 -16.09 -8.04 -4.08
C THR A 362 -17.53 -8.51 -4.30
N PRO A 363 -18.54 -7.89 -3.66
CA PRO A 363 -19.94 -8.25 -3.89
C PRO A 363 -20.34 -8.22 -5.36
N ALA A 364 -19.71 -7.38 -6.17
CA ALA A 364 -20.00 -7.24 -7.59
C ALA A 364 -19.69 -8.51 -8.43
N CYS A 365 -18.80 -9.39 -7.96
CA CYS A 365 -18.49 -10.64 -8.66
C CYS A 365 -19.17 -11.88 -8.07
N GLY A 366 -19.94 -11.70 -6.96
CA GLY A 366 -20.55 -12.83 -6.23
C GLY A 366 -21.47 -13.70 -7.08
N ASP A 367 -22.39 -13.08 -7.81
CA ASP A 367 -23.34 -13.81 -8.65
C ASP A 367 -22.66 -14.53 -9.82
N ASP A 368 -21.61 -13.92 -10.38
CA ASP A 368 -20.87 -14.51 -11.50
C ASP A 368 -20.14 -15.79 -11.07
N VAL A 369 -19.39 -15.74 -9.96
CA VAL A 369 -18.66 -16.92 -9.48
C VAL A 369 -19.60 -18.03 -8.99
N VAL A 370 -20.75 -17.67 -8.40
CA VAL A 370 -21.78 -18.66 -8.01
C VAL A 370 -22.40 -19.31 -9.25
N THR A 371 -22.67 -18.55 -10.31
CA THR A 371 -23.14 -19.08 -11.58
C THR A 371 -22.18 -20.11 -12.18
N MET A 372 -20.88 -19.94 -11.94
CA MET A 372 -19.82 -20.86 -12.36
C MET A 372 -19.53 -21.98 -11.33
N GLY A 373 -20.43 -22.21 -10.37
CA GLY A 373 -20.39 -23.35 -9.44
C GLY A 373 -19.62 -23.10 -8.13
N ALA A 374 -19.17 -21.89 -7.86
CA ALA A 374 -18.45 -21.58 -6.64
C ALA A 374 -19.37 -21.48 -5.41
N THR A 375 -18.80 -21.72 -4.23
CA THR A 375 -19.37 -21.29 -2.95
C THR A 375 -18.78 -19.92 -2.60
N TYR A 376 -19.59 -18.88 -2.71
CA TYR A 376 -19.20 -17.51 -2.41
C TYR A 376 -19.65 -17.06 -1.03
N ASN A 377 -18.78 -16.37 -0.28
CA ASN A 377 -19.18 -15.70 0.96
C ASN A 377 -18.36 -14.41 1.17
N TYR A 378 -19.07 -13.28 1.24
CA TYR A 378 -18.45 -11.97 1.47
C TYR A 378 -17.88 -11.80 2.89
N ASP A 379 -18.27 -12.62 3.87
CA ASP A 379 -17.71 -12.53 5.23
C ASP A 379 -16.28 -13.08 5.34
N TRP A 380 -15.76 -13.71 4.29
CA TRP A 380 -14.39 -14.23 4.26
C TRP A 380 -13.41 -13.16 3.76
N PRO A 381 -12.51 -12.61 4.60
CA PRO A 381 -11.52 -11.63 4.15
C PRO A 381 -10.54 -12.24 3.14
N ALA A 382 -10.09 -13.47 3.38
CA ALA A 382 -9.31 -14.27 2.45
C ALA A 382 -9.67 -15.75 2.58
N VAL A 383 -9.51 -16.52 1.50
CA VAL A 383 -9.81 -17.96 1.43
C VAL A 383 -8.68 -18.67 0.72
N ILE A 384 -8.27 -19.82 1.28
CA ILE A 384 -7.40 -20.79 0.63
C ILE A 384 -8.24 -22.01 0.27
N ASP A 385 -8.33 -22.37 -1.01
CA ASP A 385 -8.94 -23.61 -1.48
C ASP A 385 -8.02 -24.32 -2.48
N GLY A 386 -7.18 -25.20 -1.96
CA GLY A 386 -6.14 -25.88 -2.74
C GLY A 386 -5.01 -24.92 -3.12
N ASN A 387 -4.86 -24.64 -4.40
CA ASN A 387 -3.91 -23.67 -4.93
C ASN A 387 -4.55 -22.33 -5.34
N ILE A 388 -5.84 -22.20 -5.11
CA ILE A 388 -6.57 -20.96 -5.37
C ILE A 388 -6.68 -20.19 -4.06
N ILE A 389 -6.28 -18.93 -4.09
CA ILE A 389 -6.36 -18.01 -2.97
C ILE A 389 -7.13 -16.79 -3.41
N THR A 390 -8.19 -16.44 -2.69
CA THR A 390 -9.02 -15.28 -3.04
C THR A 390 -9.27 -14.39 -1.84
N ALA A 391 -9.44 -13.08 -2.09
CA ALA A 391 -9.76 -12.07 -1.08
C ALA A 391 -10.79 -11.07 -1.61
N ARG A 392 -11.44 -10.34 -0.69
CA ARG A 392 -12.60 -9.51 -1.02
C ARG A 392 -12.27 -8.18 -1.70
N GLU A 393 -11.37 -7.41 -1.09
CA GLU A 393 -11.20 -5.99 -1.39
C GLU A 393 -9.87 -5.45 -0.84
N PRO A 394 -9.46 -4.21 -1.18
CA PRO A 394 -8.17 -3.63 -0.74
C PRO A 394 -7.92 -3.70 0.77
N ASP A 395 -8.96 -3.55 1.60
CA ASP A 395 -8.84 -3.68 3.07
C ASP A 395 -8.39 -5.07 3.55
N ASP A 396 -8.49 -6.09 2.71
CA ASP A 396 -8.11 -7.47 3.02
C ASP A 396 -6.72 -7.86 2.49
N VAL A 397 -5.96 -6.92 1.93
CA VAL A 397 -4.61 -7.19 1.41
C VAL A 397 -3.70 -7.85 2.45
N PRO A 398 -3.65 -7.45 3.73
CA PRO A 398 -2.81 -8.14 4.71
C PRO A 398 -3.18 -9.62 4.88
N GLU A 399 -4.46 -9.95 5.02
CA GLU A 399 -4.94 -11.34 5.13
C GLU A 399 -4.70 -12.13 3.85
N PHE A 400 -4.86 -11.48 2.70
CA PHE A 400 -4.57 -12.08 1.41
C PHE A 400 -3.10 -12.47 1.27
N LEU A 401 -2.18 -11.58 1.66
CA LEU A 401 -0.75 -11.83 1.61
C LEU A 401 -0.30 -12.87 2.63
N ASP A 402 -0.97 -12.95 3.78
CA ASP A 402 -0.75 -14.02 4.75
C ASP A 402 -1.15 -15.38 4.18
N ALA A 403 -2.31 -15.45 3.53
CA ALA A 403 -2.78 -16.66 2.87
C ALA A 403 -1.85 -17.11 1.71
N ILE A 404 -1.36 -16.17 0.90
CA ILE A 404 -0.37 -16.46 -0.16
C ILE A 404 0.93 -17.00 0.44
N THR A 405 1.43 -16.35 1.50
CA THR A 405 2.66 -16.77 2.17
C THR A 405 2.53 -18.18 2.75
N GLU A 406 1.45 -18.45 3.50
CA GLU A 406 1.15 -19.76 4.07
C GLU A 406 1.12 -20.86 2.99
N ALA A 407 0.35 -20.63 1.93
CA ALA A 407 0.20 -21.60 0.85
C ALA A 407 1.50 -21.82 0.06
N THR A 408 2.33 -20.78 -0.10
CA THR A 408 3.63 -20.86 -0.76
C THR A 408 4.60 -21.72 0.06
N LEU A 409 4.68 -21.48 1.37
CA LEU A 409 5.57 -22.22 2.27
C LEU A 409 5.14 -23.68 2.45
N ALA A 410 3.83 -23.97 2.50
CA ALA A 410 3.31 -25.32 2.63
C ALA A 410 3.72 -26.26 1.47
N ARG A 411 4.06 -25.71 0.29
CA ARG A 411 4.48 -26.47 -0.89
C ARG A 411 5.95 -26.83 -0.93
N ARG A 412 6.78 -26.18 -0.11
CA ARG A 412 8.21 -26.48 0.04
C ARG A 412 8.53 -27.58 1.02
N SER A 413 7.56 -28.10 1.80
CA SER A 413 7.83 -29.21 2.72
C SER A 413 8.36 -30.39 1.93
N PRO A 414 9.60 -30.86 2.15
CA PRO A 414 10.17 -31.95 1.38
C PRO A 414 9.36 -33.22 1.64
N LYS A 415 9.13 -33.97 0.56
CA LYS A 415 8.66 -35.36 0.62
C LYS A 415 9.65 -36.23 1.40
#